data_972e713c0a1efc064a56e83550160b18
#
_entry.id   972e713c0a1efc064a56e83550160b18
#
_cell.length_a   1.000
_cell.length_b   1.000
_cell.length_c   1.000
_cell.angle_alpha   90.00
_cell.angle_beta   90.00
_cell.angle_gamma   90.00
#
_symmetry.space_group_name_H-M   'P 1'
#
loop_
_entity.id
_entity.type
_entity.pdbx_description
1 polymer ?
#
loop_
_entity_poly.entity_id
_entity_poly.type
_entity_poly.pdbx_seq_one_letter_code
_entity_poly.pdbx_strand_id
1 'polypeptide(L)'
;MFRHVAIGLVICCLPGSATAHPGGVDEDGCHKESRTGERHCHPERAKHAKRKPAYDSEHPPKPGEEGVFYGPLIGIVDGDTFKAKVQGVVMKCRLEGVDAPEHDQPYGAISTNVLREIIGGRDLVLVFSDVDHYGRIVAQAWVGNLDVNAEMVRRGAAWSESEYAPDERLYLLEQEARDRKVGLWVLPLKDRVPPSAWRGEKR
;
A
#
# COMPACT_ATOMS: atom_id res chain seq x y z
N MET A 1 60.07 -9.58 -43.86
CA MET A 1 58.87 -8.73 -43.78
C MET A 1 57.79 -9.50 -43.03
N PHE A 2 57.71 -9.37 -41.72
CA PHE A 2 56.67 -10.04 -40.90
C PHE A 2 55.74 -8.93 -40.38
N ARG A 3 54.47 -9.01 -40.80
CA ARG A 3 53.39 -8.10 -40.32
C ARG A 3 52.79 -8.70 -39.05
N HIS A 4 52.93 -7.99 -37.93
CA HIS A 4 52.25 -8.31 -36.70
C HIS A 4 50.80 -7.85 -36.79
N VAL A 5 49.86 -8.79 -36.65
CA VAL A 5 48.44 -8.53 -36.47
C VAL A 5 48.17 -8.44 -34.98
N ALA A 6 47.79 -7.24 -34.52
CA ALA A 6 47.33 -7.05 -33.14
C ALA A 6 45.86 -7.45 -33.05
N ILE A 7 45.58 -8.49 -32.26
CA ILE A 7 44.20 -8.91 -31.88
C ILE A 7 43.75 -8.04 -30.71
N GLY A 8 42.87 -7.09 -31.02
CA GLY A 8 42.20 -6.30 -29.98
C GLY A 8 41.17 -7.14 -29.26
N LEU A 9 41.38 -7.33 -27.96
CA LEU A 9 40.43 -7.98 -27.05
C LEU A 9 39.29 -6.99 -26.73
N VAL A 10 38.13 -7.20 -27.35
CA VAL A 10 36.91 -6.47 -27.00
C VAL A 10 36.34 -7.08 -25.72
N ILE A 11 36.53 -6.36 -24.59
CA ILE A 11 35.87 -6.71 -23.32
C ILE A 11 34.41 -6.29 -23.45
N CYS A 12 33.54 -7.26 -23.66
CA CYS A 12 32.11 -7.10 -23.64
C CYS A 12 31.65 -6.94 -22.17
N CYS A 13 31.44 -5.69 -21.74
CA CYS A 13 30.77 -5.42 -20.46
C CYS A 13 29.34 -5.91 -20.55
N LEU A 14 29.06 -7.07 -19.95
CA LEU A 14 27.69 -7.51 -19.73
C LEU A 14 27.02 -6.54 -18.73
N PRO A 15 25.81 -6.05 -19.03
CA PRO A 15 25.07 -5.27 -18.05
C PRO A 15 24.76 -6.17 -16.86
N GLY A 16 25.27 -5.77 -15.68
CA GLY A 16 24.97 -6.43 -14.42
C GLY A 16 23.47 -6.46 -14.21
N SER A 17 22.92 -7.63 -13.97
CA SER A 17 21.52 -7.84 -13.60
C SER A 17 21.24 -7.05 -12.32
N ALA A 18 20.48 -5.96 -12.43
CA ALA A 18 20.00 -5.22 -11.29
C ALA A 18 19.05 -6.12 -10.48
N THR A 19 19.52 -6.64 -9.35
CA THR A 19 18.68 -7.35 -8.40
C THR A 19 17.74 -6.35 -7.75
N ALA A 20 16.43 -6.53 -7.95
CA ALA A 20 15.41 -5.73 -7.30
C ALA A 20 15.47 -6.00 -5.78
N HIS A 21 15.77 -4.97 -4.98
CA HIS A 21 15.74 -5.03 -3.53
C HIS A 21 14.36 -4.58 -3.02
N PRO A 22 13.76 -5.28 -2.05
CA PRO A 22 12.57 -4.80 -1.38
C PRO A 22 12.97 -3.62 -0.46
N GLY A 23 12.46 -2.43 -0.73
CA GLY A 23 12.67 -1.23 0.08
C GLY A 23 11.91 -0.05 -0.50
N GLY A 24 11.29 0.78 0.36
CA GLY A 24 10.70 2.06 -0.03
C GLY A 24 11.75 2.98 -0.63
N VAL A 25 11.39 3.72 -1.66
CA VAL A 25 12.27 4.72 -2.30
C VAL A 25 11.76 6.12 -1.97
N ASP A 26 12.67 7.09 -1.91
CA ASP A 26 12.33 8.51 -1.74
C ASP A 26 11.75 9.11 -3.04
N GLU A 27 11.48 10.42 -3.02
CA GLU A 27 10.90 11.15 -4.16
C GLU A 27 11.70 11.03 -5.45
N ASP A 28 13.01 10.80 -5.33
CA ASP A 28 13.94 10.63 -6.45
C ASP A 28 14.04 9.16 -6.91
N GLY A 29 13.28 8.26 -6.28
CA GLY A 29 13.38 6.82 -6.53
C GLY A 29 14.60 6.18 -5.89
N CYS A 30 15.19 6.80 -4.87
CA CYS A 30 16.41 6.35 -4.21
C CYS A 30 16.12 5.80 -2.82
N HIS A 31 16.97 4.87 -2.35
CA HIS A 31 16.95 4.40 -0.96
C HIS A 31 18.35 4.05 -0.47
N LYS A 32 18.49 3.96 0.86
CA LYS A 32 19.71 3.42 1.46
C LYS A 32 19.63 1.92 1.59
N GLU A 33 20.62 1.22 1.11
CA GLU A 33 20.72 -0.22 1.34
C GLU A 33 21.02 -0.48 2.82
N SER A 34 20.17 -1.28 3.49
CA SER A 34 20.26 -1.53 4.93
C SER A 34 21.56 -2.24 5.32
N ARG A 35 22.21 -2.96 4.41
CA ARG A 35 23.44 -3.71 4.66
C ARG A 35 24.71 -2.87 4.51
N THR A 36 24.77 -1.98 3.52
CA THR A 36 25.96 -1.19 3.19
C THR A 36 25.85 0.27 3.62
N GLY A 37 24.63 0.76 3.84
CA GLY A 37 24.35 2.17 4.09
C GLY A 37 24.50 3.06 2.85
N GLU A 38 24.81 2.49 1.70
CA GLU A 38 24.96 3.23 0.44
C GLU A 38 23.60 3.62 -0.14
N ARG A 39 23.52 4.87 -0.62
CA ARG A 39 22.32 5.34 -1.32
C ARG A 39 22.42 4.97 -2.78
N HIS A 40 21.42 4.21 -3.29
CA HIS A 40 21.28 3.92 -4.72
C HIS A 40 19.86 4.23 -5.19
N CYS A 41 19.72 4.42 -6.50
CA CYS A 41 18.49 4.92 -7.10
C CYS A 41 17.95 3.95 -8.17
N HIS A 42 16.62 3.87 -8.22
CA HIS A 42 15.86 3.11 -9.22
C HIS A 42 15.05 4.11 -10.05
N PRO A 43 15.60 4.65 -11.15
CA PRO A 43 14.95 5.69 -11.96
C PRO A 43 13.56 5.30 -12.46
N GLU A 44 13.32 3.99 -12.67
CA GLU A 44 12.02 3.44 -13.04
C GLU A 44 10.99 3.58 -11.90
N ARG A 45 11.43 3.55 -10.64
CA ARG A 45 10.57 3.76 -9.46
C ARG A 45 10.30 5.24 -9.19
N ALA A 46 11.25 6.14 -9.50
CA ALA A 46 11.03 7.58 -9.44
C ALA A 46 9.90 8.05 -10.36
N LYS A 47 9.74 7.43 -11.52
CA LYS A 47 8.66 7.73 -12.45
C LYS A 47 7.27 7.36 -11.91
N HIS A 48 7.19 6.44 -10.98
CA HIS A 48 5.96 6.07 -10.29
C HIS A 48 5.73 6.87 -9.00
N ALA A 49 6.76 7.56 -8.50
CA ALA A 49 6.68 8.53 -7.42
C ALA A 49 6.13 9.90 -7.89
N LYS A 50 5.29 9.93 -8.94
CA LYS A 50 4.44 11.10 -9.17
C LYS A 50 3.66 11.30 -7.88
N ARG A 51 3.85 12.46 -7.24
CA ARG A 51 3.01 12.86 -6.11
C ARG A 51 1.56 12.60 -6.52
N LYS A 52 0.92 11.66 -5.83
CA LYS A 52 -0.52 11.52 -5.98
C LYS A 52 -1.14 12.87 -5.70
N PRO A 53 -2.17 13.28 -6.43
CA PRO A 53 -2.96 14.41 -6.02
C PRO A 53 -3.34 14.21 -4.54
N ALA A 54 -3.12 15.23 -3.72
CA ALA A 54 -3.56 15.20 -2.33
C ALA A 54 -5.08 15.34 -2.34
N TYR A 55 -5.79 14.22 -2.21
CA TYR A 55 -7.24 14.22 -2.05
C TYR A 55 -7.59 14.35 -0.57
N ASP A 56 -8.65 15.09 -0.28
CA ASP A 56 -9.24 15.25 1.04
C ASP A 56 -10.77 15.25 0.96
N SER A 57 -11.47 15.40 2.09
CA SER A 57 -12.94 15.39 2.11
C SER A 57 -13.58 16.58 1.38
N GLU A 58 -12.84 17.67 1.18
CA GLU A 58 -13.31 18.86 0.43
C GLU A 58 -13.03 18.68 -1.07
N HIS A 59 -11.94 17.98 -1.40
CA HIS A 59 -11.49 17.72 -2.76
C HIS A 59 -11.30 16.21 -3.00
N PRO A 60 -12.39 15.42 -3.00
CA PRO A 60 -12.31 13.99 -3.25
C PRO A 60 -11.92 13.70 -4.71
N PRO A 61 -11.31 12.52 -4.99
CA PRO A 61 -10.98 12.13 -6.35
C PRO A 61 -12.23 11.99 -7.21
N LYS A 62 -12.13 12.38 -8.48
CA LYS A 62 -13.25 12.33 -9.43
C LYS A 62 -13.01 11.27 -10.50
N PRO A 63 -14.05 10.52 -10.90
CA PRO A 63 -13.97 9.63 -12.05
C PRO A 63 -13.52 10.39 -13.31
N GLY A 64 -12.54 9.80 -14.02
CA GLY A 64 -11.97 10.40 -15.22
C GLY A 64 -10.65 11.13 -15.01
N GLU A 65 -10.21 11.35 -13.79
CA GLU A 65 -8.85 11.77 -13.49
C GLU A 65 -7.86 10.62 -13.75
N GLU A 66 -6.61 10.97 -14.10
CA GLU A 66 -5.56 9.95 -14.37
C GLU A 66 -5.31 9.08 -13.13
N GLY A 67 -5.38 7.76 -13.29
CA GLY A 67 -5.19 6.81 -12.19
C GLY A 67 -6.39 6.66 -11.25
N VAL A 68 -7.51 7.31 -11.55
CA VAL A 68 -8.75 7.21 -10.77
C VAL A 68 -9.75 6.29 -11.47
N PHE A 69 -10.15 5.24 -10.78
CA PHE A 69 -11.10 4.24 -11.25
C PHE A 69 -12.40 4.31 -10.46
N TYR A 70 -13.49 3.92 -11.09
CA TYR A 70 -14.80 3.86 -10.49
C TYR A 70 -15.40 2.47 -10.70
N GLY A 71 -16.07 1.95 -9.69
CA GLY A 71 -16.79 0.70 -9.85
C GLY A 71 -17.48 0.20 -8.58
N PRO A 72 -18.45 -0.69 -8.75
CA PRO A 72 -19.19 -1.26 -7.64
C PRO A 72 -18.33 -2.22 -6.82
N LEU A 73 -18.61 -2.24 -5.51
CA LEU A 73 -18.13 -3.28 -4.61
C LEU A 73 -18.74 -4.64 -5.03
N ILE A 74 -17.92 -5.67 -5.14
CA ILE A 74 -18.34 -7.05 -5.42
C ILE A 74 -18.34 -7.89 -4.13
N GLY A 75 -17.41 -7.66 -3.20
CA GLY A 75 -17.35 -8.38 -1.94
C GLY A 75 -16.16 -7.96 -1.09
N ILE A 76 -16.22 -8.29 0.18
CA ILE A 76 -15.17 -7.98 1.16
C ILE A 76 -14.47 -9.29 1.52
N VAL A 77 -13.14 -9.23 1.62
CA VAL A 77 -12.28 -10.37 1.97
C VAL A 77 -11.92 -10.32 3.45
N ASP A 78 -11.35 -9.18 3.89
CA ASP A 78 -10.94 -8.91 5.27
C ASP A 78 -11.03 -7.41 5.55
N GLY A 79 -10.36 -6.91 6.61
CA GLY A 79 -10.44 -5.52 7.05
C GLY A 79 -9.72 -4.50 6.15
N ASP A 80 -8.86 -4.93 5.23
CA ASP A 80 -8.15 -4.04 4.29
C ASP A 80 -8.21 -4.50 2.84
N THR A 81 -8.90 -5.61 2.58
CA THR A 81 -8.95 -6.23 1.25
C THR A 81 -10.39 -6.47 0.82
N PHE A 82 -10.73 -6.07 -0.40
CA PHE A 82 -12.05 -6.25 -1.00
C PHE A 82 -11.94 -6.56 -2.50
N LYS A 83 -13.05 -6.86 -3.14
CA LYS A 83 -13.18 -7.04 -4.59
C LYS A 83 -14.06 -5.94 -5.14
N ALA A 84 -13.61 -5.26 -6.19
CA ALA A 84 -14.36 -4.27 -6.92
C ALA A 84 -14.36 -4.59 -8.43
N LYS A 85 -15.37 -4.11 -9.16
CA LYS A 85 -15.39 -4.23 -10.61
C LYS A 85 -14.79 -2.97 -11.23
N VAL A 86 -13.54 -3.06 -11.68
CA VAL A 86 -12.78 -1.97 -12.27
C VAL A 86 -12.72 -2.17 -13.78
N GLN A 87 -13.19 -1.18 -14.56
CA GLN A 87 -13.24 -1.27 -16.03
C GLN A 87 -13.84 -2.58 -16.57
N GLY A 88 -14.89 -3.07 -15.90
CA GLY A 88 -15.57 -4.30 -16.29
C GLY A 88 -14.96 -5.60 -15.76
N VAL A 89 -13.77 -5.56 -15.17
CA VAL A 89 -13.04 -6.71 -14.61
C VAL A 89 -13.15 -6.72 -13.09
N VAL A 90 -13.43 -7.88 -12.49
CA VAL A 90 -13.42 -8.04 -11.04
C VAL A 90 -11.97 -8.18 -10.57
N MET A 91 -11.54 -7.23 -9.76
CA MET A 91 -10.18 -7.16 -9.23
C MET A 91 -10.17 -7.20 -7.70
N LYS A 92 -9.13 -7.79 -7.13
CA LYS A 92 -8.87 -7.76 -5.69
C LYS A 92 -8.09 -6.48 -5.39
N CYS A 93 -8.60 -5.69 -4.45
CA CYS A 93 -8.04 -4.39 -4.06
C CYS A 93 -7.60 -4.44 -2.61
N ARG A 94 -6.45 -3.84 -2.30
CA ARG A 94 -5.93 -3.62 -0.95
C ARG A 94 -5.90 -2.12 -0.65
N LEU A 95 -6.35 -1.75 0.53
CA LEU A 95 -6.23 -0.37 1.02
C LEU A 95 -4.75 -0.01 1.21
N GLU A 96 -4.31 1.07 0.60
CA GLU A 96 -2.95 1.58 0.70
C GLU A 96 -2.68 2.18 2.09
N GLY A 97 -1.48 1.93 2.63
CA GLY A 97 -1.05 2.52 3.90
C GLY A 97 -1.79 2.01 5.13
N VAL A 98 -2.58 0.94 4.99
CA VAL A 98 -3.42 0.36 6.04
C VAL A 98 -3.11 -1.12 6.19
N ASP A 99 -3.00 -1.62 7.43
CA ASP A 99 -2.82 -3.04 7.73
C ASP A 99 -3.85 -3.47 8.80
N ALA A 100 -4.86 -4.20 8.36
CA ALA A 100 -5.95 -4.65 9.22
C ALA A 100 -5.60 -5.99 9.89
N PRO A 101 -6.17 -6.27 11.09
CA PRO A 101 -6.03 -7.57 11.70
C PRO A 101 -6.46 -8.69 10.77
N GLU A 102 -5.67 -9.76 10.73
CA GLU A 102 -6.00 -10.97 9.97
C GLU A 102 -7.32 -11.59 10.47
N HIS A 103 -7.97 -12.40 9.63
CA HIS A 103 -9.29 -12.95 9.95
C HIS A 103 -9.33 -13.72 11.28
N ASP A 104 -8.28 -14.43 11.62
CA ASP A 104 -8.12 -15.25 12.83
C ASP A 104 -7.36 -14.53 13.96
N GLN A 105 -7.08 -13.26 13.79
CA GLN A 105 -6.45 -12.40 14.77
C GLN A 105 -7.51 -11.75 15.67
N PRO A 106 -7.20 -11.45 16.95
CA PRO A 106 -8.05 -10.60 17.76
C PRO A 106 -8.46 -9.33 17.00
N TYR A 107 -9.76 -9.01 17.00
CA TYR A 107 -10.35 -7.91 16.24
C TYR A 107 -10.51 -8.13 14.73
N GLY A 108 -10.02 -9.20 14.11
CA GLY A 108 -10.07 -9.41 12.66
C GLY A 108 -11.49 -9.39 12.07
N ALA A 109 -12.41 -10.16 12.67
CA ALA A 109 -13.81 -10.18 12.24
C ALA A 109 -14.51 -8.81 12.43
N ILE A 110 -14.15 -8.07 13.50
CA ILE A 110 -14.69 -6.73 13.76
C ILE A 110 -14.17 -5.75 12.71
N SER A 111 -12.86 -5.76 12.42
CA SER A 111 -12.26 -4.94 11.37
C SER A 111 -12.95 -5.16 10.01
N THR A 112 -13.15 -6.43 9.62
CA THR A 112 -13.88 -6.79 8.40
C THR A 112 -15.31 -6.22 8.39
N ASN A 113 -16.01 -6.23 9.54
CA ASN A 113 -17.34 -5.66 9.65
C ASN A 113 -17.31 -4.13 9.56
N VAL A 114 -16.32 -3.47 10.15
CA VAL A 114 -16.15 -2.01 10.02
C VAL A 114 -15.95 -1.62 8.55
N LEU A 115 -15.10 -2.33 7.82
CA LEU A 115 -14.97 -2.09 6.38
C LEU A 115 -16.32 -2.28 5.65
N ARG A 116 -17.07 -3.33 6.00
CA ARG A 116 -18.38 -3.60 5.42
C ARG A 116 -19.39 -2.47 5.70
N GLU A 117 -19.38 -1.89 6.87
CA GLU A 117 -20.21 -0.73 7.22
C GLU A 117 -19.86 0.50 6.39
N ILE A 118 -18.56 0.71 6.13
CA ILE A 118 -18.08 1.89 5.40
C ILE A 118 -18.41 1.77 3.91
N ILE A 119 -18.13 0.61 3.27
CA ILE A 119 -18.20 0.47 1.81
C ILE A 119 -19.34 -0.41 1.31
N GLY A 120 -20.07 -1.12 2.19
CA GLY A 120 -21.10 -2.09 1.79
C GLY A 120 -22.21 -1.48 0.96
N GLY A 121 -22.48 -2.10 -0.20
CA GLY A 121 -23.54 -1.65 -1.12
C GLY A 121 -23.29 -0.32 -1.81
N ARG A 122 -22.07 0.20 -1.79
CA ARG A 122 -21.69 1.51 -2.34
C ARG A 122 -20.78 1.33 -3.55
N ASP A 123 -20.82 2.33 -4.43
CA ASP A 123 -19.82 2.47 -5.49
C ASP A 123 -18.57 3.11 -4.93
N LEU A 124 -17.42 2.64 -5.43
CA LEU A 124 -16.11 3.06 -4.95
C LEU A 124 -15.40 3.90 -6.01
N VAL A 125 -14.71 4.92 -5.55
CA VAL A 125 -13.67 5.60 -6.31
C VAL A 125 -12.33 5.12 -5.78
N LEU A 126 -11.47 4.61 -6.67
CA LEU A 126 -10.17 4.02 -6.33
C LEU A 126 -9.07 4.84 -6.98
N VAL A 127 -8.20 5.42 -6.18
CA VAL A 127 -6.98 6.08 -6.66
C VAL A 127 -5.89 5.01 -6.68
N PHE A 128 -5.50 4.61 -7.87
CA PHE A 128 -4.49 3.57 -8.09
C PHE A 128 -3.12 4.01 -7.58
N SER A 129 -2.42 3.12 -6.93
CA SER A 129 -1.05 3.31 -6.46
C SER A 129 -0.09 2.34 -7.11
N ASP A 130 -0.38 1.05 -7.00
CA ASP A 130 0.52 -0.01 -7.43
C ASP A 130 -0.25 -1.34 -7.60
N VAL A 131 0.44 -2.35 -8.07
CA VAL A 131 0.01 -3.75 -8.02
C VAL A 131 1.01 -4.51 -7.17
N ASP A 132 0.53 -5.11 -6.08
CA ASP A 132 1.41 -5.86 -5.20
C ASP A 132 1.86 -7.22 -5.81
N HIS A 133 2.78 -7.88 -5.13
CA HIS A 133 3.32 -9.16 -5.60
C HIS A 133 2.30 -10.32 -5.61
N TYR A 134 1.11 -10.14 -5.03
CA TYR A 134 -0.02 -11.06 -5.12
C TYR A 134 -0.99 -10.70 -6.25
N GLY A 135 -0.71 -9.66 -7.03
CA GLY A 135 -1.57 -9.17 -8.11
C GLY A 135 -2.79 -8.39 -7.62
N ARG A 136 -2.78 -7.89 -6.36
CA ARG A 136 -3.84 -7.01 -5.87
C ARG A 136 -3.57 -5.57 -6.28
N ILE A 137 -4.62 -4.84 -6.66
CA ILE A 137 -4.54 -3.39 -6.82
C ILE A 137 -4.36 -2.77 -5.43
N VAL A 138 -3.28 -2.03 -5.23
CA VAL A 138 -3.08 -1.17 -4.06
C VAL A 138 -3.66 0.21 -4.38
N ALA A 139 -4.59 0.68 -3.56
CA ALA A 139 -5.32 1.91 -3.85
C ALA A 139 -5.75 2.65 -2.58
N GLN A 140 -5.90 3.96 -2.70
CA GLN A 140 -6.72 4.75 -1.79
C GLN A 140 -8.17 4.62 -2.24
N ALA A 141 -9.08 4.21 -1.35
CA ALA A 141 -10.49 4.00 -1.65
C ALA A 141 -11.36 5.12 -1.08
N TRP A 142 -12.37 5.53 -1.83
CA TRP A 142 -13.30 6.58 -1.47
C TRP A 142 -14.74 6.17 -1.68
N VAL A 143 -15.61 6.64 -0.80
CA VAL A 143 -17.07 6.56 -0.93
C VAL A 143 -17.64 7.96 -0.77
N GLY A 144 -18.06 8.58 -1.87
CA GLY A 144 -18.36 10.00 -1.87
C GLY A 144 -17.13 10.81 -1.42
N ASN A 145 -17.29 11.62 -0.38
CA ASN A 145 -16.21 12.43 0.18
C ASN A 145 -15.45 11.75 1.34
N LEU A 146 -15.75 10.48 1.61
CA LEU A 146 -15.13 9.74 2.70
C LEU A 146 -13.93 8.95 2.21
N ASP A 147 -12.74 9.25 2.73
CA ASP A 147 -11.53 8.44 2.60
C ASP A 147 -11.67 7.18 3.47
N VAL A 148 -11.82 6.02 2.83
CA VAL A 148 -12.02 4.72 3.49
C VAL A 148 -10.77 4.32 4.28
N ASN A 149 -9.58 4.57 3.72
CA ASN A 149 -8.30 4.23 4.36
C ASN A 149 -8.15 4.98 5.68
N ALA A 150 -8.36 6.29 5.65
CA ALA A 150 -8.33 7.14 6.83
C ALA A 150 -9.40 6.75 7.86
N GLU A 151 -10.61 6.42 7.41
CA GLU A 151 -11.71 6.05 8.28
C GLU A 151 -11.47 4.73 9.01
N MET A 152 -10.84 3.73 8.35
CA MET A 152 -10.45 2.47 8.99
C MET A 152 -9.47 2.72 10.13
N VAL A 153 -8.47 3.55 9.93
CA VAL A 153 -7.48 3.92 10.96
C VAL A 153 -8.13 4.74 12.07
N ARG A 154 -8.92 5.75 11.72
CA ARG A 154 -9.61 6.63 12.67
C ARG A 154 -10.56 5.89 13.62
N ARG A 155 -11.24 4.83 13.12
CA ARG A 155 -12.08 3.95 13.94
C ARG A 155 -11.29 2.94 14.75
N GLY A 156 -9.96 2.91 14.63
CA GLY A 156 -9.11 1.88 15.23
C GLY A 156 -9.44 0.48 14.70
N ALA A 157 -9.85 0.38 13.44
CA ALA A 157 -10.12 -0.90 12.80
C ALA A 157 -8.89 -1.47 12.08
N ALA A 158 -7.86 -0.65 11.89
CA ALA A 158 -6.60 -1.06 11.29
C ALA A 158 -5.43 -0.22 11.85
N TRP A 159 -4.22 -0.72 11.67
CA TRP A 159 -2.98 0.05 11.87
C TRP A 159 -2.69 0.91 10.65
N SER A 160 -1.98 2.03 10.84
CA SER A 160 -1.30 2.71 9.74
C SER A 160 -0.03 1.93 9.39
N GLU A 161 0.16 1.60 8.11
CA GLU A 161 1.35 0.91 7.63
C GLU A 161 2.42 1.96 7.29
N SER A 162 3.45 2.06 8.16
CA SER A 162 4.50 3.07 8.02
C SER A 162 5.72 2.59 7.22
N GLU A 163 5.83 1.28 6.94
CA GLU A 163 7.07 0.69 6.42
C GLU A 163 7.28 0.95 4.92
N TYR A 164 6.21 1.00 4.11
CA TYR A 164 6.29 1.10 2.65
C TYR A 164 5.80 2.43 2.07
N ALA A 165 4.91 3.12 2.77
CA ALA A 165 4.38 4.42 2.35
C ALA A 165 3.92 5.21 3.58
N PRO A 166 4.86 5.88 4.29
CA PRO A 166 4.49 6.65 5.47
C PRO A 166 3.56 7.80 5.06
N ASP A 167 2.27 7.64 5.37
CA ASP A 167 1.29 8.73 5.33
C ASP A 167 1.19 9.32 6.73
N GLU A 168 1.76 10.51 6.92
CA GLU A 168 1.75 11.21 8.20
C GLU A 168 0.31 11.41 8.71
N ARG A 169 -0.64 11.62 7.82
CA ARG A 169 -2.06 11.78 8.15
C ARG A 169 -2.63 10.51 8.79
N LEU A 170 -2.34 9.33 8.21
CA LEU A 170 -2.79 8.04 8.77
C LEU A 170 -2.12 7.76 10.13
N TYR A 171 -0.84 8.09 10.25
CA TYR A 171 -0.13 7.98 11.52
C TYR A 171 -0.77 8.83 12.62
N LEU A 172 -1.09 10.09 12.33
CA LEU A 172 -1.75 10.98 13.30
C LEU A 172 -3.14 10.46 13.70
N LEU A 173 -3.92 9.96 12.74
CA LEU A 173 -5.22 9.33 13.01
C LEU A 173 -5.09 8.09 13.90
N GLU A 174 -4.03 7.29 13.70
CA GLU A 174 -3.76 6.15 14.58
C GLU A 174 -3.43 6.59 16.00
N GLN A 175 -2.58 7.62 16.18
CA GLN A 175 -2.28 8.15 17.51
C GLN A 175 -3.55 8.66 18.20
N GLU A 176 -4.40 9.40 17.50
CA GLU A 176 -5.70 9.84 18.03
C GLU A 176 -6.59 8.67 18.44
N ALA A 177 -6.67 7.62 17.61
CA ALA A 177 -7.45 6.43 17.91
C ALA A 177 -6.91 5.68 19.16
N ARG A 178 -5.59 5.63 19.34
CA ARG A 178 -4.90 5.05 20.51
C ARG A 178 -5.22 5.83 21.78
N ASP A 179 -5.12 7.16 21.74
CA ASP A 179 -5.37 8.05 22.89
C ASP A 179 -6.82 7.96 23.34
N ARG A 180 -7.74 7.91 22.39
CA ARG A 180 -9.18 7.75 22.63
C ARG A 180 -9.59 6.32 22.97
N LYS A 181 -8.68 5.36 22.88
CA LYS A 181 -8.92 3.93 23.10
C LYS A 181 -10.13 3.42 22.30
N VAL A 182 -10.18 3.69 21.01
CA VAL A 182 -11.25 3.20 20.12
C VAL A 182 -10.80 1.98 19.32
N GLY A 183 -11.76 1.16 18.94
CA GLY A 183 -11.52 0.00 18.11
C GLY A 183 -10.58 -1.03 18.75
N LEU A 184 -9.59 -1.52 18.02
CA LEU A 184 -8.59 -2.47 18.49
C LEU A 184 -7.76 -1.94 19.69
N TRP A 185 -7.72 -0.61 19.87
CA TRP A 185 -6.97 0.03 20.97
C TRP A 185 -7.63 -0.11 22.35
N VAL A 186 -8.84 -0.66 22.41
CA VAL A 186 -9.49 -1.10 23.67
C VAL A 186 -8.92 -2.43 24.18
N LEU A 187 -8.40 -3.27 23.27
CA LEU A 187 -7.91 -4.59 23.62
C LEU A 187 -6.75 -4.52 24.65
N PRO A 188 -6.51 -5.56 25.43
CA PRO A 188 -5.28 -5.70 26.21
C PRO A 188 -4.05 -5.64 25.33
N LEU A 189 -2.93 -5.12 25.84
CA LEU A 189 -1.68 -4.95 25.07
C LEU A 189 -1.20 -6.25 24.37
N LYS A 190 -1.35 -7.40 25.06
CA LYS A 190 -0.99 -8.71 24.50
C LYS A 190 -1.79 -9.10 23.25
N ASP A 191 -2.97 -8.53 23.07
CA ASP A 191 -3.89 -8.82 21.96
C ASP A 191 -3.80 -7.76 20.84
N ARG A 192 -2.96 -6.70 21.03
CA ARG A 192 -2.68 -5.65 20.04
C ARG A 192 -1.44 -5.98 19.22
N VAL A 193 -1.39 -7.17 18.65
CA VAL A 193 -0.28 -7.61 17.81
C VAL A 193 -0.44 -6.99 16.42
N PRO A 194 0.57 -6.31 15.84
CA PRO A 194 0.48 -5.86 14.45
C PRO A 194 0.32 -7.05 13.49
N PRO A 195 -0.46 -6.92 12.41
CA PRO A 195 -0.70 -8.04 11.48
C PRO A 195 0.58 -8.59 10.86
N SER A 196 1.58 -7.74 10.58
CA SER A 196 2.90 -8.15 10.10
C SER A 196 3.61 -9.11 11.06
N ALA A 197 3.58 -8.83 12.38
CA ALA A 197 4.12 -9.70 13.42
C ALA A 197 3.30 -10.99 13.53
N TRP A 198 1.96 -10.90 13.50
CA TRP A 198 1.06 -12.06 13.52
C TRP A 198 1.33 -13.04 12.38
N ARG A 199 1.57 -12.52 11.16
CA ARG A 199 1.97 -13.33 10.00
C ARG A 199 3.34 -13.97 10.17
N GLY A 200 4.26 -13.29 10.85
CA GLY A 200 5.61 -13.79 11.15
C GLY A 200 5.64 -14.98 12.11
N GLU A 201 4.76 -14.98 13.12
CA GLU A 201 4.67 -16.06 14.12
C GLU A 201 4.09 -17.36 13.55
N LYS A 202 3.42 -17.33 12.40
CA LYS A 202 2.80 -18.51 11.76
C LYS A 202 3.68 -19.15 10.68
N ARG A 203 4.85 -18.63 10.43
CA ARG A 203 5.83 -19.18 9.49
C ARG A 203 6.87 -19.98 10.22
#